data_bb8af47a288b1aab88b992b7588d1e18
#
_entry.id   bb8af47a288b1aab88b992b7588d1e18
#
_cell.length_a   1.000
_cell.length_b   1.000
_cell.length_c   1.000
_cell.angle_alpha   90.00
_cell.angle_beta   90.00
_cell.angle_gamma   90.00
#
_symmetry.space_group_name_H-M   'P 1'
#
loop_
_entity.id
_entity.type
_entity.pdbx_description
1 polymer ?
#
loop_
_entity_poly.entity_id
_entity_poly.type
_entity_poly.pdbx_seq_one_letter_code
_entity_poly.pdbx_strand_id
1 'polypeptide(L)'
;MAEVKDLEREAPVQEPVPAPPAESTPKESVQSKWKNMPRKKRRKLIRWAILLVVLAAAAAGGWKLFGGKGEAEAQVITDMVSYGSITSTVEGSGITKSKKSETITLTTSGTVQEVLVTEGQQVTAGTPLFVIDSEDARTAVQKAESDLEGYQKQLNTLQKDIAGLNLSAGYPGKLMEVETLNPGDTIIKGQKVATLSDDTRLRLTQYYSYAYEGDIRQGQTVDVSIPALMTTLSGTVEAVHMVSRITPEGAKLFSADIIVKNPGSLTADMTASATVTVDGEVVYPYEACKLEYYRTGDLCSTVNGTVISSSLVDYLQVEAGQVLVRIDGEESESELFTLQQNVEDARKALDTARKNLDNCNAVAPIDGTVIGLMLQQGQEVEANTAVITIADTSTIVVDATVDERNVSYVKPGMMVDIDQWGSTYMGTVESVSLNSKAENGVASYPMVITVDNYDGTLMTGSYVNYSLVASENDNCLVVPIQCVKTVPLEDGSTGDVVFVKGDRPDNAIDLTVPVDGVPDGFWAVPVEIGISDTYNVEIKSGVEEGTEVFTQLQTSDVWM
;
A
#
# COMPACT_ATOMS: atom_id res chain seq x y z
N MET A 1 -30.78 -24.74 -33.74
CA MET A 1 -30.71 -24.67 -35.21
C MET A 1 -29.66 -23.64 -35.58
N ALA A 2 -28.71 -24.06 -36.36
CA ALA A 2 -27.63 -23.39 -37.08
C ALA A 2 -26.39 -23.00 -36.24
N GLU A 3 -25.49 -23.93 -36.31
CA GLU A 3 -24.03 -23.85 -36.32
C GLU A 3 -23.50 -22.81 -37.31
N VAL A 4 -22.50 -22.05 -36.88
CA VAL A 4 -21.50 -21.49 -37.79
C VAL A 4 -20.12 -21.81 -37.20
N LYS A 5 -19.37 -22.61 -37.97
CA LYS A 5 -17.96 -22.94 -37.80
C LYS A 5 -17.10 -21.74 -38.12
N ASP A 6 -16.21 -21.36 -37.22
CA ASP A 6 -15.07 -20.52 -37.55
C ASP A 6 -13.83 -21.37 -37.81
N LEU A 7 -13.27 -21.15 -38.98
CA LEU A 7 -12.06 -21.76 -39.50
C LEU A 7 -10.84 -21.02 -38.93
N GLU A 8 -10.07 -21.66 -38.09
CA GLU A 8 -8.70 -21.28 -37.79
C GLU A 8 -7.82 -21.49 -39.03
N ARG A 9 -7.19 -20.40 -39.45
CA ARG A 9 -6.12 -20.41 -40.44
C ARG A 9 -4.79 -20.47 -39.71
N GLU A 10 -4.20 -21.65 -39.67
CA GLU A 10 -2.79 -21.84 -39.35
C GLU A 10 -1.90 -21.24 -40.48
N ALA A 11 -0.91 -20.44 -40.08
CA ALA A 11 0.17 -19.99 -40.93
C ALA A 11 1.24 -21.11 -41.00
N PRO A 12 1.83 -21.39 -42.17
CA PRO A 12 2.77 -22.48 -42.33
C PRO A 12 4.14 -22.15 -41.74
N VAL A 13 4.65 -23.05 -40.90
CA VAL A 13 6.03 -23.11 -40.43
C VAL A 13 6.94 -23.39 -41.65
N GLN A 14 7.89 -22.51 -41.91
CA GLN A 14 8.97 -22.74 -42.88
C GLN A 14 10.02 -23.68 -42.27
N GLU A 15 10.16 -24.84 -42.82
CA GLU A 15 11.31 -25.73 -42.61
C GLU A 15 12.60 -25.12 -43.20
N PRO A 16 13.77 -25.35 -42.57
CA PRO A 16 15.05 -24.87 -43.08
C PRO A 16 15.50 -25.70 -44.30
N VAL A 17 15.83 -25.03 -45.37
CA VAL A 17 16.40 -25.57 -46.60
C VAL A 17 17.77 -26.20 -46.30
N PRO A 18 18.07 -27.44 -46.75
CA PRO A 18 19.39 -28.03 -46.63
C PRO A 18 20.37 -27.44 -47.63
N ALA A 19 21.60 -27.21 -47.15
CA ALA A 19 22.72 -26.73 -47.96
C ALA A 19 23.09 -27.74 -49.08
N PRO A 20 23.54 -27.27 -50.26
CA PRO A 20 23.91 -28.14 -51.36
C PRO A 20 25.23 -28.89 -51.09
N PRO A 21 25.39 -30.11 -51.62
CA PRO A 21 26.58 -30.94 -51.39
C PRO A 21 27.80 -30.37 -52.15
N ALA A 22 28.95 -30.42 -51.47
CA ALA A 22 30.25 -30.02 -52.02
C ALA A 22 30.66 -30.95 -53.15
N GLU A 23 30.89 -30.37 -54.34
CA GLU A 23 31.50 -31.04 -55.48
C GLU A 23 32.91 -31.49 -55.18
N SER A 24 33.16 -32.77 -55.33
CA SER A 24 34.47 -33.40 -55.29
C SER A 24 35.23 -33.14 -56.59
N THR A 25 36.25 -32.32 -56.54
CA THR A 25 37.21 -32.19 -57.63
C THR A 25 38.19 -33.40 -57.63
N PRO A 26 38.49 -33.99 -58.81
CA PRO A 26 39.33 -35.14 -58.91
C PRO A 26 40.82 -34.79 -58.69
N LYS A 27 41.51 -35.60 -57.88
CA LYS A 27 42.96 -35.52 -57.70
C LYS A 27 43.68 -35.86 -58.98
N GLU A 28 44.17 -34.85 -59.72
CA GLU A 28 45.17 -35.07 -60.76
C GLU A 28 46.53 -35.50 -60.18
N SER A 29 47.05 -36.59 -60.69
CA SER A 29 48.32 -37.17 -60.28
C SER A 29 49.49 -36.23 -60.65
N VAL A 30 50.42 -36.08 -59.70
CA VAL A 30 51.58 -35.18 -59.76
C VAL A 30 52.58 -35.55 -60.90
N GLN A 31 52.39 -36.68 -61.60
CA GLN A 31 53.35 -37.16 -62.63
C GLN A 31 53.20 -36.47 -64.01
N SER A 32 52.07 -35.78 -64.33
CA SER A 32 51.90 -35.18 -65.66
C SER A 32 52.51 -33.77 -65.81
N LYS A 33 52.77 -33.09 -64.68
CA LYS A 33 53.27 -31.69 -64.71
C LYS A 33 54.78 -31.55 -64.89
N TRP A 34 55.51 -32.65 -64.83
CA TRP A 34 56.99 -32.62 -64.94
C TRP A 34 57.50 -32.62 -66.41
N LYS A 35 56.74 -33.04 -67.40
CA LYS A 35 57.14 -33.14 -68.78
C LYS A 35 57.15 -31.87 -69.59
N ASN A 36 56.38 -30.85 -69.20
CA ASN A 36 56.09 -29.65 -69.99
C ASN A 36 56.68 -28.35 -69.46
N MET A 37 57.66 -28.37 -68.55
CA MET A 37 58.33 -27.15 -68.11
C MET A 37 59.48 -26.71 -68.99
N PRO A 38 59.56 -25.40 -69.34
CA PRO A 38 60.69 -24.89 -70.15
C PRO A 38 62.02 -25.01 -69.39
N ARG A 39 63.07 -25.37 -70.12
CA ARG A 39 64.44 -25.68 -69.61
C ARG A 39 65.03 -24.65 -68.64
N LYS A 40 64.59 -23.37 -68.66
CA LYS A 40 65.06 -22.33 -67.71
C LYS A 40 64.43 -22.45 -66.31
N LYS A 41 63.23 -22.97 -66.15
CA LYS A 41 62.55 -23.19 -64.83
C LYS A 41 63.06 -24.47 -64.17
N ARG A 42 63.43 -25.53 -64.95
CA ARG A 42 64.01 -26.77 -64.43
C ARG A 42 65.35 -26.52 -63.72
N ARG A 43 66.18 -25.63 -64.30
CA ARG A 43 67.53 -25.32 -63.67
C ARG A 43 67.34 -24.47 -62.36
N LYS A 44 66.33 -23.66 -62.21
CA LYS A 44 66.03 -22.95 -60.96
C LYS A 44 65.50 -23.89 -59.86
N LEU A 45 64.62 -24.82 -60.20
CA LEU A 45 64.13 -25.83 -59.24
C LEU A 45 65.16 -26.78 -58.76
N ILE A 46 66.10 -27.24 -59.63
CA ILE A 46 67.22 -28.09 -59.26
C ILE A 46 68.18 -27.32 -58.35
N ARG A 47 68.45 -26.05 -58.59
CA ARG A 47 69.30 -25.22 -57.69
C ARG A 47 68.61 -24.99 -56.33
N TRP A 48 67.32 -24.83 -56.27
CA TRP A 48 66.57 -24.73 -55.00
C TRP A 48 66.47 -26.05 -54.26
N ALA A 49 66.34 -27.16 -54.95
CA ALA A 49 66.42 -28.51 -54.35
C ALA A 49 67.79 -28.82 -53.78
N ILE A 50 68.87 -28.43 -54.49
CA ILE A 50 70.23 -28.58 -53.96
C ILE A 50 70.46 -27.68 -52.76
N LEU A 51 69.94 -26.47 -52.77
CA LEU A 51 70.04 -25.53 -51.63
C LEU A 51 69.30 -26.06 -50.40
N LEU A 52 68.14 -26.68 -50.59
CA LEU A 52 67.35 -27.30 -49.54
C LEU A 52 68.06 -28.55 -48.96
N VAL A 53 68.73 -29.35 -49.78
CA VAL A 53 69.53 -30.52 -49.32
C VAL A 53 70.75 -30.08 -48.53
N VAL A 54 71.41 -28.99 -48.94
CA VAL A 54 72.54 -28.42 -48.22
C VAL A 54 72.13 -27.82 -46.91
N LEU A 55 70.98 -27.14 -46.87
CA LEU A 55 70.38 -26.63 -45.64
C LEU A 55 69.92 -27.75 -44.68
N ALA A 56 69.35 -28.83 -45.22
CA ALA A 56 68.98 -30.01 -44.41
C ALA A 56 70.18 -30.73 -43.84
N ALA A 57 71.33 -30.83 -44.63
CA ALA A 57 72.59 -31.39 -44.16
C ALA A 57 73.27 -30.50 -43.10
N ALA A 58 73.17 -29.17 -43.23
CA ALA A 58 73.67 -28.22 -42.24
C ALA A 58 72.81 -28.26 -40.94
N ALA A 59 71.50 -28.42 -41.08
CA ALA A 59 70.63 -28.59 -39.93
C ALA A 59 70.85 -29.94 -39.20
N ALA A 60 71.07 -31.02 -39.95
CA ALA A 60 71.37 -32.32 -39.33
C ALA A 60 72.77 -32.38 -38.69
N GLY A 61 73.69 -31.61 -39.24
CA GLY A 61 75.05 -31.45 -38.63
C GLY A 61 75.01 -30.58 -37.38
N GLY A 62 74.21 -29.53 -37.40
CA GLY A 62 74.01 -28.68 -36.23
C GLY A 62 73.31 -29.42 -35.08
N TRP A 63 72.32 -30.27 -35.41
CA TRP A 63 71.59 -31.04 -34.36
C TRP A 63 72.47 -32.11 -33.69
N LYS A 64 73.54 -32.60 -34.38
CA LYS A 64 74.50 -33.57 -33.84
C LYS A 64 75.61 -32.92 -32.99
N LEU A 65 75.89 -31.65 -33.17
CA LEU A 65 76.90 -30.89 -32.43
C LEU A 65 76.34 -30.12 -31.21
N PHE A 66 75.02 -29.86 -31.20
CA PHE A 66 74.37 -29.11 -30.11
C PHE A 66 73.26 -29.90 -29.33
N GLY A 67 73.05 -31.18 -29.67
CA GLY A 67 72.11 -32.04 -28.95
C GLY A 67 72.80 -32.71 -27.73
N GLY A 68 73.36 -31.92 -26.87
CA GLY A 68 73.68 -32.36 -25.53
C GLY A 68 72.38 -32.47 -24.73
N LYS A 69 72.00 -33.69 -24.34
CA LYS A 69 71.03 -33.91 -23.28
C LYS A 69 71.61 -33.34 -21.99
N GLY A 70 71.34 -32.07 -21.70
CA GLY A 70 71.36 -31.59 -20.33
C GLY A 70 70.12 -32.19 -19.63
N GLU A 71 70.30 -33.07 -18.68
CA GLU A 71 69.28 -33.36 -17.68
C GLU A 71 68.94 -32.01 -17.04
N ALA A 72 67.70 -31.52 -17.23
CA ALA A 72 67.22 -30.37 -16.54
C ALA A 72 67.18 -30.75 -15.05
N GLU A 73 68.04 -30.19 -14.26
CA GLU A 73 67.97 -30.31 -12.80
C GLU A 73 66.67 -29.61 -12.39
N ALA A 74 65.66 -30.40 -11.97
CA ALA A 74 64.44 -29.90 -11.38
C ALA A 74 64.82 -29.19 -10.07
N GLN A 75 64.66 -27.89 -10.02
CA GLN A 75 64.84 -27.14 -8.77
C GLN A 75 63.68 -27.44 -7.84
N VAL A 76 63.97 -27.92 -6.65
CA VAL A 76 63.02 -28.10 -5.57
C VAL A 76 62.75 -26.73 -4.95
N ILE A 77 61.51 -26.28 -5.01
CA ILE A 77 61.06 -25.06 -4.32
C ILE A 77 60.48 -25.48 -2.98
N THR A 78 60.99 -24.87 -1.93
CA THR A 78 60.57 -25.05 -0.54
C THR A 78 60.13 -23.70 0.03
N ASP A 79 59.29 -23.73 1.05
CA ASP A 79 58.94 -22.57 1.83
C ASP A 79 59.09 -22.88 3.33
N MET A 80 59.06 -21.85 4.17
CA MET A 80 59.24 -22.02 5.62
C MET A 80 57.92 -21.73 6.35
N VAL A 81 57.57 -22.62 7.26
CA VAL A 81 56.46 -22.37 8.21
C VAL A 81 56.82 -21.15 9.06
N SER A 82 56.04 -20.13 9.02
CA SER A 82 56.25 -18.89 9.79
C SER A 82 54.97 -18.40 10.47
N TYR A 83 55.13 -17.63 11.54
CA TYR A 83 54.00 -16.92 12.11
C TYR A 83 53.57 -15.77 11.18
N GLY A 84 52.26 -15.66 10.97
CA GLY A 84 51.66 -14.64 10.15
C GLY A 84 50.22 -14.38 10.56
N SER A 85 49.61 -13.44 9.87
CA SER A 85 48.16 -13.25 9.91
C SER A 85 47.51 -13.84 8.67
N ILE A 86 46.34 -14.42 8.85
CA ILE A 86 45.56 -14.96 7.76
C ILE A 86 44.12 -14.44 7.90
N THR A 87 43.57 -13.96 6.80
CA THR A 87 42.25 -13.38 6.76
C THR A 87 41.46 -14.07 5.65
N SER A 88 40.37 -14.72 6.05
CA SER A 88 39.41 -15.30 5.10
C SER A 88 38.33 -14.25 4.77
N THR A 89 38.26 -13.88 3.51
CA THR A 89 37.26 -12.92 3.01
C THR A 89 36.15 -13.64 2.26
N VAL A 90 34.93 -13.16 2.44
CA VAL A 90 33.77 -13.54 1.64
C VAL A 90 33.47 -12.40 0.69
N GLU A 91 33.51 -12.69 -0.59
CA GLU A 91 33.29 -11.73 -1.66
C GLU A 91 32.05 -12.11 -2.47
N GLY A 92 31.41 -11.11 -3.03
CA GLY A 92 30.27 -11.30 -3.90
C GLY A 92 29.79 -9.99 -4.51
N SER A 93 28.60 -10.01 -5.08
CA SER A 93 28.01 -8.83 -5.71
C SER A 93 26.57 -8.63 -5.26
N GLY A 94 26.09 -7.40 -5.41
CA GLY A 94 24.72 -7.02 -5.09
C GLY A 94 24.25 -5.84 -5.91
N ILE A 95 22.97 -5.49 -5.73
CA ILE A 95 22.34 -4.34 -6.37
C ILE A 95 21.95 -3.34 -5.29
N THR A 96 22.36 -2.10 -5.49
CA THR A 96 22.02 -0.98 -4.60
C THR A 96 20.57 -0.55 -4.79
N LYS A 97 19.87 -0.29 -3.69
CA LYS A 97 18.54 0.28 -3.66
C LYS A 97 18.46 1.33 -2.55
N SER A 98 17.58 2.27 -2.67
CA SER A 98 17.28 3.13 -1.53
C SER A 98 16.51 2.33 -0.47
N LYS A 99 16.74 2.62 0.81
CA LYS A 99 16.04 1.96 1.93
C LYS A 99 14.55 2.28 1.95
N LYS A 100 14.18 3.47 1.52
CA LYS A 100 12.80 3.94 1.37
C LYS A 100 12.62 4.57 0.01
N SER A 101 11.63 4.13 -0.72
CA SER A 101 11.21 4.74 -1.98
C SER A 101 9.71 4.62 -2.14
N GLU A 102 9.11 5.69 -2.63
CA GLU A 102 7.69 5.75 -2.92
C GLU A 102 7.49 6.19 -4.37
N THR A 103 6.67 5.44 -5.07
CA THR A 103 6.31 5.76 -6.44
C THR A 103 4.87 6.25 -6.49
N ILE A 104 4.68 7.46 -6.97
CA ILE A 104 3.35 8.04 -7.15
C ILE A 104 2.80 7.55 -8.47
N THR A 105 1.65 6.89 -8.36
CA THR A 105 0.90 6.36 -9.50
C THR A 105 -0.43 7.09 -9.60
N LEU A 106 -0.77 7.61 -10.77
CA LEU A 106 -2.04 8.28 -11.00
C LEU A 106 -3.19 7.27 -10.96
N THR A 107 -4.28 7.64 -10.33
CA THR A 107 -5.51 6.83 -10.27
C THR A 107 -6.52 7.18 -11.34
N THR A 108 -6.38 8.36 -11.97
CA THR A 108 -7.25 8.86 -13.03
C THR A 108 -6.43 9.45 -14.17
N SER A 109 -7.02 9.51 -15.37
CA SER A 109 -6.46 10.19 -16.52
C SER A 109 -6.54 11.71 -16.38
N GLY A 110 -5.65 12.43 -17.07
CA GLY A 110 -5.67 13.88 -17.11
C GLY A 110 -4.54 14.51 -17.90
N THR A 111 -4.53 15.84 -18.02
CA THR A 111 -3.50 16.59 -18.72
C THR A 111 -2.60 17.29 -17.70
N VAL A 112 -1.29 17.12 -17.82
CA VAL A 112 -0.29 17.76 -16.96
C VAL A 112 -0.31 19.27 -17.18
N GLN A 113 -0.77 20.03 -16.20
CA GLN A 113 -0.74 21.50 -16.26
C GLN A 113 0.64 22.02 -15.90
N GLU A 114 1.23 21.52 -14.83
CA GLU A 114 2.51 21.99 -14.32
C GLU A 114 3.28 20.87 -13.64
N VAL A 115 4.60 20.86 -13.79
CA VAL A 115 5.53 20.00 -13.05
C VAL A 115 6.39 20.91 -12.20
N LEU A 116 6.32 20.75 -10.88
CA LEU A 116 6.88 21.67 -9.88
C LEU A 116 8.27 21.25 -9.39
N VAL A 117 8.74 20.07 -9.81
CA VAL A 117 10.03 19.51 -9.40
C VAL A 117 10.82 19.03 -10.61
N THR A 118 12.13 18.88 -10.42
CA THR A 118 13.05 18.35 -11.43
C THR A 118 13.69 17.05 -10.95
N GLU A 119 14.14 16.23 -11.88
CA GLU A 119 14.89 15.02 -11.54
C GLU A 119 16.19 15.37 -10.80
N GLY A 120 16.51 14.62 -9.75
CA GLY A 120 17.62 14.90 -8.85
C GLY A 120 17.34 15.95 -7.76
N GLN A 121 16.17 16.59 -7.75
CA GLN A 121 15.80 17.56 -6.73
C GLN A 121 15.51 16.90 -5.39
N GLN A 122 16.04 17.44 -4.31
CA GLN A 122 15.66 17.08 -2.95
C GLN A 122 14.32 17.71 -2.59
N VAL A 123 13.41 16.91 -2.04
CA VAL A 123 12.09 17.30 -1.59
C VAL A 123 11.85 16.83 -0.16
N THR A 124 11.00 17.55 0.56
CA THR A 124 10.52 17.13 1.87
C THR A 124 9.07 16.69 1.78
N ALA A 125 8.63 15.83 2.71
CA ALA A 125 7.23 15.41 2.78
C ALA A 125 6.28 16.61 2.76
N GLY A 126 5.27 16.57 1.91
CA GLY A 126 4.34 17.69 1.68
C GLY A 126 4.77 18.69 0.60
N THR A 127 5.96 18.56 0.00
CA THR A 127 6.36 19.41 -1.15
C THR A 127 5.45 19.10 -2.35
N PRO A 128 4.81 20.11 -2.98
CA PRO A 128 4.02 19.91 -4.19
C PRO A 128 4.90 19.43 -5.35
N LEU A 129 4.42 18.44 -6.10
CA LEU A 129 5.18 17.76 -7.16
C LEU A 129 4.69 18.12 -8.56
N PHE A 130 3.39 18.10 -8.76
CA PHE A 130 2.77 18.39 -10.04
C PHE A 130 1.31 18.80 -9.87
N VAL A 131 0.76 19.37 -10.93
CA VAL A 131 -0.65 19.69 -11.09
C VAL A 131 -1.15 19.05 -12.38
N ILE A 132 -2.15 18.18 -12.25
CA ILE A 132 -2.82 17.52 -13.38
C ILE A 132 -4.28 17.98 -13.41
N ASP A 133 -4.74 18.40 -14.56
CA ASP A 133 -6.15 18.68 -14.80
C ASP A 133 -6.87 17.41 -15.25
N SER A 134 -7.77 16.92 -14.40
CA SER A 134 -8.61 15.76 -14.67
C SER A 134 -10.08 16.14 -14.54
N GLU A 135 -10.76 16.26 -15.67
CA GLU A 135 -12.22 16.46 -15.72
C GLU A 135 -12.95 15.23 -15.19
N ASP A 136 -12.41 14.03 -15.44
CA ASP A 136 -12.96 12.77 -14.95
C ASP A 136 -12.95 12.70 -13.43
N ALA A 137 -11.85 13.10 -12.79
CA ALA A 137 -11.75 13.13 -11.32
C ALA A 137 -12.75 14.13 -10.70
N ARG A 138 -12.87 15.34 -11.30
CA ARG A 138 -13.82 16.35 -10.82
C ARG A 138 -15.27 15.88 -10.97
N THR A 139 -15.59 15.32 -12.13
CA THR A 139 -16.93 14.79 -12.41
C THR A 139 -17.28 13.63 -11.48
N ALA A 140 -16.30 12.75 -11.17
CA ALA A 140 -16.48 11.66 -10.23
C ALA A 140 -16.79 12.15 -8.81
N VAL A 141 -16.09 13.20 -8.34
CA VAL A 141 -16.39 13.84 -7.03
C VAL A 141 -17.79 14.42 -7.02
N GLN A 142 -18.13 15.23 -8.03
CA GLN A 142 -19.45 15.86 -8.13
C GLN A 142 -20.59 14.83 -8.16
N LYS A 143 -20.39 13.74 -8.90
CA LYS A 143 -21.37 12.65 -8.95
C LYS A 143 -21.52 11.98 -7.59
N ALA A 144 -20.40 11.62 -6.93
CA ALA A 144 -20.44 10.97 -5.63
C ALA A 144 -21.04 11.87 -4.53
N GLU A 145 -20.84 13.19 -4.58
CA GLU A 145 -21.50 14.16 -3.71
C GLU A 145 -23.01 14.18 -3.93
N SER A 146 -23.44 14.20 -5.20
CA SER A 146 -24.87 14.18 -5.55
C SER A 146 -25.55 12.88 -5.12
N ASP A 147 -24.88 11.74 -5.32
CA ASP A 147 -25.39 10.42 -4.91
C ASP A 147 -25.54 10.35 -3.38
N LEU A 148 -24.53 10.79 -2.62
CA LEU A 148 -24.57 10.84 -1.16
C LEU A 148 -25.71 11.75 -0.66
N GLU A 149 -25.86 12.96 -1.22
CA GLU A 149 -26.95 13.88 -0.87
C GLU A 149 -28.32 13.24 -1.15
N GLY A 150 -28.44 12.55 -2.30
CA GLY A 150 -29.65 11.82 -2.68
C GLY A 150 -30.05 10.77 -1.65
N TYR A 151 -29.10 9.88 -1.27
CA TYR A 151 -29.36 8.85 -0.28
C TYR A 151 -29.64 9.43 1.12
N GLN A 152 -28.91 10.46 1.53
CA GLN A 152 -29.19 11.15 2.81
C GLN A 152 -30.57 11.74 2.87
N LYS A 153 -31.04 12.35 1.77
CA LYS A 153 -32.39 12.88 1.68
C LYS A 153 -33.47 11.78 1.77
N GLN A 154 -33.25 10.66 1.08
CA GLN A 154 -34.12 9.49 1.17
C GLN A 154 -34.17 8.94 2.60
N LEU A 155 -33.00 8.78 3.24
CA LEU A 155 -32.89 8.32 4.62
C LEU A 155 -33.66 9.21 5.59
N ASN A 156 -33.49 10.53 5.48
CA ASN A 156 -34.22 11.49 6.31
C ASN A 156 -35.73 11.41 6.08
N THR A 157 -36.17 11.13 4.85
CA THR A 157 -37.59 10.97 4.53
C THR A 157 -38.13 9.69 5.14
N LEU A 158 -37.45 8.58 4.96
CA LEU A 158 -37.83 7.29 5.53
C LEU A 158 -37.84 7.31 7.07
N GLN A 159 -36.88 7.98 7.71
CA GLN A 159 -36.87 8.16 9.16
C GLN A 159 -38.10 8.93 9.66
N LYS A 160 -38.56 9.96 8.92
CA LYS A 160 -39.79 10.67 9.22
C LYS A 160 -41.02 9.78 9.04
N ASP A 161 -41.02 8.97 8.00
CA ASP A 161 -42.14 8.05 7.74
C ASP A 161 -42.17 6.95 8.83
N ILE A 162 -41.02 6.41 9.25
CA ILE A 162 -40.93 5.46 10.39
C ILE A 162 -41.42 6.11 11.69
N ALA A 163 -41.03 7.36 11.97
CA ALA A 163 -41.54 8.08 13.13
C ALA A 163 -43.05 8.24 13.05
N GLY A 164 -43.61 8.39 11.85
CA GLY A 164 -45.03 8.48 11.58
C GLY A 164 -45.83 7.19 11.78
N LEU A 165 -45.14 6.02 11.82
CA LEU A 165 -45.79 4.72 12.11
C LEU A 165 -46.42 4.68 13.53
N ASN A 166 -45.94 5.51 14.44
CA ASN A 166 -46.49 5.68 15.76
C ASN A 166 -47.20 7.04 15.82
N LEU A 167 -48.45 7.08 15.38
CA LEU A 167 -49.22 8.29 15.42
C LEU A 167 -49.50 8.67 16.88
N SER A 168 -48.99 9.82 17.32
CA SER A 168 -49.05 10.28 18.70
C SER A 168 -49.69 11.65 18.83
N ALA A 169 -50.21 11.95 20.02
CA ALA A 169 -50.77 13.26 20.34
C ALA A 169 -49.63 14.31 20.38
N GLY A 170 -49.77 15.38 19.59
CA GLY A 170 -48.77 16.46 19.51
C GLY A 170 -48.74 17.37 20.74
N TYR A 171 -49.78 17.39 21.54
CA TYR A 171 -49.96 18.17 22.77
C TYR A 171 -51.01 17.50 23.67
N PRO A 172 -51.06 17.83 24.97
CA PRO A 172 -52.06 17.26 25.88
C PRO A 172 -53.43 17.83 25.54
N GLY A 173 -54.46 16.98 25.64
CA GLY A 173 -55.85 17.41 25.34
C GLY A 173 -56.81 16.24 25.25
N LYS A 174 -57.96 16.50 24.65
CA LYS A 174 -59.05 15.54 24.50
C LYS A 174 -59.22 15.18 23.04
N LEU A 175 -59.43 13.92 22.76
CA LEU A 175 -59.78 13.44 21.42
C LEU A 175 -61.27 13.70 21.15
N MET A 176 -61.58 14.12 19.94
CA MET A 176 -62.90 14.36 19.45
C MET A 176 -63.05 13.89 18.02
N GLU A 177 -64.23 13.61 17.58
CA GLU A 177 -64.56 13.20 16.20
C GLU A 177 -63.67 12.01 15.79
N VAL A 178 -63.56 11.00 16.64
CA VAL A 178 -62.68 9.87 16.48
C VAL A 178 -63.19 8.93 15.38
N GLU A 179 -62.35 8.60 14.44
CA GLU A 179 -62.59 7.54 13.45
C GLU A 179 -62.35 6.16 14.09
N THR A 180 -63.26 5.24 13.84
CA THR A 180 -63.09 3.85 14.32
C THR A 180 -62.06 3.12 13.46
N LEU A 181 -60.90 2.80 14.02
CA LEU A 181 -59.82 2.04 13.39
C LEU A 181 -59.61 0.73 14.13
N ASN A 182 -59.71 -0.39 13.39
CA ASN A 182 -59.47 -1.73 13.93
C ASN A 182 -58.12 -2.28 13.45
N PRO A 183 -57.53 -3.20 14.17
CA PRO A 183 -56.35 -3.93 13.66
C PRO A 183 -56.65 -4.60 12.33
N GLY A 184 -55.81 -4.39 11.33
CA GLY A 184 -55.98 -4.85 9.96
C GLY A 184 -56.60 -3.82 9.00
N ASP A 185 -57.10 -2.69 9.50
CA ASP A 185 -57.62 -1.63 8.63
C ASP A 185 -56.48 -0.91 7.93
N THR A 186 -56.69 -0.49 6.69
CA THR A 186 -55.72 0.31 5.94
C THR A 186 -55.90 1.78 6.25
N ILE A 187 -54.81 2.47 6.54
CA ILE A 187 -54.75 3.92 6.73
C ILE A 187 -53.88 4.55 5.63
N ILE A 188 -54.28 5.72 5.16
CA ILE A 188 -53.56 6.47 4.14
C ILE A 188 -53.00 7.79 4.69
N LYS A 189 -51.92 8.24 4.12
CA LYS A 189 -51.26 9.51 4.47
C LYS A 189 -52.25 10.67 4.26
N GLY A 190 -52.39 11.52 5.28
CA GLY A 190 -53.33 12.64 5.29
C GLY A 190 -54.73 12.29 5.79
N GLN A 191 -55.04 11.01 6.05
CA GLN A 191 -56.35 10.63 6.62
C GLN A 191 -56.47 11.17 8.04
N LYS A 192 -57.54 11.90 8.30
CA LYS A 192 -57.89 12.38 9.63
C LYS A 192 -58.43 11.22 10.45
N VAL A 193 -57.90 11.00 11.63
CA VAL A 193 -58.29 9.91 12.54
C VAL A 193 -58.98 10.43 13.81
N ALA A 194 -58.75 11.66 14.17
CA ALA A 194 -59.40 12.34 15.28
C ALA A 194 -59.14 13.84 15.20
N THR A 195 -59.83 14.58 16.00
CA THR A 195 -59.52 15.97 16.33
C THR A 195 -58.98 16.02 17.76
N LEU A 196 -57.79 16.59 17.93
CA LEU A 196 -57.16 16.80 19.25
C LEU A 196 -57.45 18.25 19.68
N SER A 197 -58.07 18.39 20.83
CA SER A 197 -58.42 19.70 21.39
C SER A 197 -57.77 19.91 22.77
N ASP A 198 -57.04 21.01 22.94
CA ASP A 198 -56.52 21.42 24.23
C ASP A 198 -57.69 21.96 25.09
N ASP A 199 -58.20 21.09 25.93
CA ASP A 199 -59.26 21.39 26.85
C ASP A 199 -58.78 21.85 28.24
N THR A 200 -57.48 21.98 28.45
CA THR A 200 -56.93 22.47 29.73
C THR A 200 -57.26 23.92 30.01
N ARG A 201 -57.50 24.64 28.96
CA ARG A 201 -57.95 26.06 28.98
C ARG A 201 -58.79 26.35 27.75
N LEU A 202 -59.66 27.35 27.90
CA LEU A 202 -60.50 27.78 26.82
C LEU A 202 -60.27 29.27 26.54
N ARG A 203 -60.47 29.65 25.30
CA ARG A 203 -60.45 31.03 24.84
C ARG A 203 -61.87 31.57 24.74
N LEU A 204 -62.01 32.80 25.20
CA LEU A 204 -63.20 33.58 25.02
C LEU A 204 -62.84 34.86 24.30
N THR A 205 -63.26 35.02 23.05
CA THR A 205 -63.13 36.28 22.32
C THR A 205 -64.28 37.17 22.66
N GLN A 206 -64.03 38.22 23.47
CA GLN A 206 -65.05 39.09 24.01
C GLN A 206 -64.97 40.49 23.41
N TYR A 207 -66.15 41.15 23.18
CA TYR A 207 -66.22 42.49 22.59
C TYR A 207 -66.56 43.55 23.64
N TYR A 208 -65.72 44.63 23.61
CA TYR A 208 -65.90 45.77 24.50
C TYR A 208 -66.08 47.08 23.72
N SER A 209 -66.69 48.07 24.38
CA SER A 209 -66.82 49.42 23.80
C SER A 209 -65.44 50.06 23.59
N TYR A 210 -65.25 50.71 22.46
CA TYR A 210 -64.04 51.47 22.14
C TYR A 210 -63.74 52.58 23.16
N ALA A 211 -64.70 52.97 24.02
CA ALA A 211 -64.53 53.91 25.12
C ALA A 211 -63.45 53.45 26.12
N TYR A 212 -63.16 52.12 26.18
CA TYR A 212 -62.15 51.47 27.07
C TYR A 212 -60.92 51.06 26.30
N GLU A 213 -60.69 51.64 25.12
CA GLU A 213 -59.45 51.42 24.35
C GLU A 213 -58.28 51.90 25.16
N GLY A 214 -57.32 51.03 25.39
CA GLY A 214 -56.11 51.29 26.17
C GLY A 214 -56.23 51.02 27.68
N ASP A 215 -57.46 50.85 28.21
CA ASP A 215 -57.71 50.50 29.61
C ASP A 215 -57.75 48.98 29.82
N ILE A 216 -58.17 48.23 28.80
CA ILE A 216 -58.15 46.78 28.77
C ILE A 216 -56.83 46.36 28.13
N ARG A 217 -55.95 45.64 28.88
CA ARG A 217 -54.56 45.34 28.46
C ARG A 217 -54.25 43.87 28.61
N GLN A 218 -53.31 43.39 27.81
CA GLN A 218 -52.75 42.05 27.96
C GLN A 218 -52.20 41.80 29.38
N GLY A 219 -52.48 40.61 29.94
CA GLY A 219 -52.14 40.22 31.27
C GLY A 219 -53.13 40.64 32.38
N GLN A 220 -54.14 41.41 32.06
CA GLN A 220 -55.15 41.83 33.02
C GLN A 220 -56.04 40.66 33.41
N THR A 221 -56.34 40.54 34.70
CA THR A 221 -57.29 39.53 35.22
C THR A 221 -58.75 40.00 35.00
N VAL A 222 -59.58 39.08 34.63
CA VAL A 222 -61.01 39.32 34.33
C VAL A 222 -61.89 38.27 35.01
N ASP A 223 -63.13 38.64 35.32
CA ASP A 223 -64.11 37.70 35.89
C ASP A 223 -65.00 37.17 34.76
N VAL A 224 -64.88 35.86 34.51
CA VAL A 224 -65.62 35.17 33.44
C VAL A 224 -66.80 34.43 34.06
N SER A 225 -67.97 34.92 33.82
CA SER A 225 -69.25 34.32 34.22
C SER A 225 -69.72 33.30 33.18
N ILE A 226 -70.07 32.11 33.64
CA ILE A 226 -70.55 31.00 32.81
C ILE A 226 -71.89 30.54 33.32
N PRO A 227 -72.97 31.08 32.74
CA PRO A 227 -74.35 30.85 33.25
C PRO A 227 -74.74 29.36 33.29
N ALA A 228 -74.29 28.57 32.32
CA ALA A 228 -74.60 27.15 32.25
C ALA A 228 -74.09 26.35 33.47
N LEU A 229 -73.07 26.85 34.15
CA LEU A 229 -72.49 26.23 35.36
C LEU A 229 -72.77 27.02 36.63
N MET A 230 -73.49 28.13 36.52
CA MET A 230 -73.79 29.08 37.63
C MET A 230 -72.52 29.49 38.39
N THR A 231 -71.38 29.66 37.67
CA THR A 231 -70.10 29.97 38.29
C THR A 231 -69.39 31.13 37.57
N THR A 232 -68.50 31.77 38.32
CA THR A 232 -67.62 32.79 37.78
C THR A 232 -66.17 32.28 38.01
N LEU A 233 -65.34 32.28 36.95
CA LEU A 233 -63.94 31.86 36.96
C LEU A 233 -63.09 33.08 36.64
N SER A 234 -61.89 33.06 37.18
CA SER A 234 -60.86 34.04 36.80
C SER A 234 -60.27 33.73 35.44
N GLY A 235 -60.26 34.69 34.55
CA GLY A 235 -59.61 34.66 33.26
C GLY A 235 -58.46 35.68 33.18
N THR A 236 -57.68 35.60 32.12
CA THR A 236 -56.59 36.54 31.83
C THR A 236 -56.71 37.00 30.37
N VAL A 237 -56.58 38.27 30.14
CA VAL A 237 -56.52 38.83 28.77
C VAL A 237 -55.21 38.40 28.12
N GLU A 238 -55.27 37.53 27.10
CA GLU A 238 -54.12 37.07 26.33
C GLU A 238 -53.72 38.08 25.25
N ALA A 239 -54.67 38.62 24.54
CA ALA A 239 -54.47 39.61 23.48
C ALA A 239 -55.65 40.59 23.36
N VAL A 240 -55.36 41.78 22.88
CA VAL A 240 -56.35 42.78 22.56
C VAL A 240 -56.20 43.12 21.07
N HIS A 241 -57.33 43.03 20.37
CA HIS A 241 -57.41 43.25 18.92
C HIS A 241 -58.18 44.50 18.62
N MET A 242 -57.56 45.52 18.10
CA MET A 242 -58.17 46.80 17.75
C MET A 242 -58.90 46.74 16.41
N VAL A 243 -59.41 45.57 16.04
CA VAL A 243 -60.23 45.39 14.85
C VAL A 243 -61.61 45.91 15.18
N SER A 244 -61.98 47.04 14.57
CA SER A 244 -63.32 47.67 14.85
C SER A 244 -64.46 46.83 14.28
N ARG A 245 -65.30 46.33 15.18
CA ARG A 245 -66.62 45.85 14.83
C ARG A 245 -67.63 46.98 15.12
N ILE A 246 -68.49 47.31 14.17
CA ILE A 246 -69.56 48.32 14.36
C ILE A 246 -70.84 47.57 14.56
N THR A 247 -71.53 47.90 15.65
CA THR A 247 -72.87 47.32 15.94
C THR A 247 -73.90 47.91 15.03
N PRO A 248 -75.11 47.31 14.90
CA PRO A 248 -76.19 47.86 14.14
C PRO A 248 -76.66 49.26 14.64
N GLU A 249 -76.46 49.55 15.92
CA GLU A 249 -76.75 50.83 16.56
C GLU A 249 -75.61 51.86 16.38
N GLY A 250 -74.49 51.48 15.68
CA GLY A 250 -73.42 52.39 15.38
C GLY A 250 -72.32 52.46 16.45
N ALA A 251 -72.32 51.62 17.48
CA ALA A 251 -71.27 51.56 18.48
C ALA A 251 -70.00 50.85 17.91
N LYS A 252 -68.86 51.44 18.15
CA LYS A 252 -67.52 50.83 17.76
C LYS A 252 -67.06 49.97 18.90
N LEU A 253 -66.65 48.71 18.55
CA LEU A 253 -66.19 47.72 19.48
C LEU A 253 -64.79 47.28 19.10
N PHE A 254 -63.97 46.83 20.08
CA PHE A 254 -62.75 46.06 19.91
C PHE A 254 -62.93 44.71 20.57
N SER A 255 -62.08 43.74 20.24
CA SER A 255 -62.12 42.42 20.87
C SER A 255 -60.90 42.16 21.75
N ALA A 256 -61.09 41.37 22.80
CA ALA A 256 -60.05 40.85 23.65
C ALA A 256 -60.18 39.31 23.74
N ASP A 257 -59.13 38.61 23.52
CA ASP A 257 -59.01 37.16 23.75
C ASP A 257 -58.66 36.92 25.21
N ILE A 258 -59.54 36.21 25.87
CA ILE A 258 -59.43 35.89 27.31
C ILE A 258 -59.27 34.39 27.47
N ILE A 259 -58.18 33.99 28.18
CA ILE A 259 -57.95 32.62 28.52
C ILE A 259 -58.47 32.28 29.88
N VAL A 260 -59.29 31.22 29.93
CA VAL A 260 -59.84 30.66 31.15
C VAL A 260 -59.29 29.27 31.37
N LYS A 261 -58.71 29.02 32.55
CA LYS A 261 -58.25 27.68 32.95
C LYS A 261 -59.52 26.81 33.16
N ASN A 262 -59.52 25.63 32.56
CA ASN A 262 -60.63 24.68 32.72
C ASN A 262 -60.45 23.87 34.04
N PRO A 263 -61.45 24.00 34.95
CA PRO A 263 -61.51 23.15 36.15
C PRO A 263 -61.93 21.69 35.85
N GLY A 264 -62.21 21.37 34.57
CA GLY A 264 -62.66 20.05 34.09
C GLY A 264 -64.14 20.02 33.65
N SER A 265 -64.83 21.11 33.83
CA SER A 265 -66.32 21.23 33.51
C SER A 265 -66.59 22.09 32.31
N LEU A 266 -65.62 22.83 31.78
CA LEU A 266 -65.81 23.70 30.62
C LEU A 266 -65.67 22.91 29.31
N THR A 267 -66.60 23.26 28.39
CA THR A 267 -66.49 22.74 27.00
C THR A 267 -66.62 23.91 26.03
N ALA A 268 -66.15 23.73 24.82
CA ALA A 268 -66.44 24.68 23.75
C ALA A 268 -67.95 24.87 23.57
N ASP A 269 -68.34 25.95 22.91
CA ASP A 269 -69.69 26.37 22.67
C ASP A 269 -70.52 26.81 23.91
N MET A 270 -69.96 26.67 25.14
CA MET A 270 -70.59 27.27 26.31
C MET A 270 -70.60 28.79 26.22
N THR A 271 -71.74 29.41 26.49
CA THR A 271 -71.84 30.86 26.53
C THR A 271 -71.19 31.40 27.79
N ALA A 272 -70.34 32.39 27.63
CA ALA A 272 -69.62 33.05 28.71
C ALA A 272 -69.58 34.57 28.49
N SER A 273 -69.41 35.30 29.58
CA SER A 273 -69.31 36.74 29.58
C SER A 273 -68.21 37.18 30.53
N ALA A 274 -67.22 37.94 30.04
CA ALA A 274 -66.13 38.41 30.84
C ALA A 274 -66.30 39.88 31.23
N THR A 275 -66.23 40.17 32.50
CA THR A 275 -66.24 41.54 33.03
C THR A 275 -64.81 41.92 33.43
N VAL A 276 -64.43 43.15 33.11
CA VAL A 276 -63.09 43.69 33.41
C VAL A 276 -63.26 44.85 34.39
N THR A 277 -62.44 44.91 35.42
CA THR A 277 -62.47 46.08 36.31
C THR A 277 -61.37 47.08 35.84
N VAL A 278 -61.87 48.30 35.52
CA VAL A 278 -61.06 49.44 35.08
C VAL A 278 -61.30 50.57 36.10
N ASP A 279 -60.27 51.10 36.72
CA ASP A 279 -60.33 52.20 37.70
C ASP A 279 -61.36 52.00 38.81
N GLY A 280 -61.62 50.73 39.15
CA GLY A 280 -62.59 50.35 40.19
C GLY A 280 -64.06 50.21 39.70
N GLU A 281 -64.31 50.48 38.42
CA GLU A 281 -65.62 50.26 37.78
C GLU A 281 -65.64 48.94 37.01
N VAL A 282 -66.73 48.23 37.05
CA VAL A 282 -66.92 46.97 36.31
C VAL A 282 -67.37 47.28 34.88
N VAL A 283 -66.54 46.94 33.91
CA VAL A 283 -66.86 47.07 32.49
C VAL A 283 -67.45 45.77 31.99
N TYR A 284 -68.63 45.85 31.43
CA TYR A 284 -69.35 44.72 30.86
C TYR A 284 -69.10 44.62 29.36
N PRO A 285 -68.97 43.40 28.83
CA PRO A 285 -68.87 43.22 27.40
C PRO A 285 -70.17 43.58 26.69
N TYR A 286 -70.10 43.83 25.39
CA TYR A 286 -71.22 44.14 24.57
C TYR A 286 -72.24 42.98 24.48
N GLU A 287 -71.72 41.75 24.37
CA GLU A 287 -72.57 40.54 24.27
C GLU A 287 -71.80 39.37 24.90
N ALA A 288 -72.58 38.34 25.31
CA ALA A 288 -71.95 37.07 25.71
C ALA A 288 -71.46 36.30 24.46
N CYS A 289 -70.32 35.72 24.55
CA CYS A 289 -69.68 34.95 23.46
C CYS A 289 -69.54 33.50 23.86
N LYS A 290 -69.18 32.66 22.88
CA LYS A 290 -68.97 31.26 23.10
C LYS A 290 -67.46 31.02 23.47
N LEU A 291 -67.25 30.09 24.38
CA LEU A 291 -65.95 29.54 24.67
C LEU A 291 -65.49 28.66 23.51
N GLU A 292 -64.22 28.72 23.19
CA GLU A 292 -63.52 27.85 22.22
C GLU A 292 -62.39 27.13 22.90
N TYR A 293 -62.10 25.93 22.44
CA TYR A 293 -60.82 25.26 22.91
C TYR A 293 -59.64 26.13 22.55
N TYR A 294 -58.63 26.17 23.44
CA TYR A 294 -57.51 27.03 23.25
C TYR A 294 -56.72 26.69 21.96
N ARG A 295 -56.64 25.41 21.66
CA ARG A 295 -56.06 24.89 20.44
C ARG A 295 -56.80 23.65 20.00
N THR A 296 -57.12 23.60 18.71
CA THR A 296 -57.72 22.44 18.07
C THR A 296 -56.92 22.13 16.80
N GLY A 297 -56.64 20.86 16.56
CA GLY A 297 -55.94 20.42 15.38
C GLY A 297 -56.35 19.02 14.99
N ASP A 298 -56.37 18.76 13.69
CA ASP A 298 -56.66 17.44 13.18
C ASP A 298 -55.45 16.51 13.39
N LEU A 299 -55.68 15.34 13.93
CA LEU A 299 -54.74 14.26 14.03
C LEU A 299 -54.86 13.42 12.75
N CYS A 300 -53.86 13.56 11.88
CA CYS A 300 -53.81 12.88 10.59
C CYS A 300 -52.65 11.92 10.52
N SER A 301 -52.85 10.78 9.84
CA SER A 301 -51.76 9.89 9.52
C SER A 301 -50.71 10.57 8.63
N THR A 302 -49.45 10.42 8.93
CA THR A 302 -48.32 10.93 8.13
C THR A 302 -47.80 9.90 7.13
N VAL A 303 -48.26 8.65 7.25
CA VAL A 303 -47.80 7.49 6.43
C VAL A 303 -49.00 6.66 5.96
N ASN A 304 -48.75 5.82 4.96
CA ASN A 304 -49.66 4.74 4.57
C ASN A 304 -49.27 3.46 5.32
N GLY A 305 -50.24 2.59 5.60
CA GLY A 305 -49.94 1.30 6.19
C GLY A 305 -51.16 0.56 6.70
N THR A 306 -50.93 -0.52 7.43
CA THR A 306 -51.97 -1.31 8.08
C THR A 306 -51.93 -1.06 9.59
N VAL A 307 -53.08 -0.82 10.18
CA VAL A 307 -53.20 -0.59 11.62
C VAL A 307 -52.90 -1.86 12.41
N ILE A 308 -51.90 -1.82 13.28
CA ILE A 308 -51.61 -2.90 14.22
C ILE A 308 -52.49 -2.77 15.48
N SER A 309 -52.59 -1.57 15.99
CA SER A 309 -53.39 -1.29 17.19
C SER A 309 -53.85 0.16 17.20
N SER A 310 -55.05 0.39 17.74
CA SER A 310 -55.61 1.71 17.96
C SER A 310 -56.14 1.84 19.38
N SER A 311 -55.84 2.97 20.01
CA SER A 311 -56.38 3.38 21.31
C SER A 311 -57.23 4.61 21.23
N LEU A 312 -57.77 4.91 20.05
CA LEU A 312 -58.63 6.05 19.78
C LEU A 312 -60.03 5.83 20.40
N VAL A 313 -60.42 6.72 21.29
CA VAL A 313 -61.76 6.74 21.92
C VAL A 313 -62.21 8.19 22.02
N ASP A 314 -63.45 8.44 21.64
CA ASP A 314 -64.05 9.78 21.81
C ASP A 314 -63.94 10.26 23.27
N TYR A 315 -63.56 11.51 23.42
CA TYR A 315 -63.35 12.16 24.70
C TYR A 315 -62.25 11.60 25.59
N LEU A 316 -61.37 10.73 25.06
CA LEU A 316 -60.22 10.26 25.77
C LEU A 316 -59.25 11.43 26.04
N GLN A 317 -58.84 11.57 27.31
CA GLN A 317 -57.81 12.51 27.67
C GLN A 317 -56.44 11.89 27.34
N VAL A 318 -55.61 12.65 26.63
CA VAL A 318 -54.29 12.18 26.17
C VAL A 318 -53.18 13.15 26.56
N GLU A 319 -51.98 12.62 26.74
CA GLU A 319 -50.79 13.40 27.03
C GLU A 319 -49.97 13.64 25.75
N ALA A 320 -49.11 14.66 25.78
CA ALA A 320 -48.20 14.91 24.68
C ALA A 320 -47.24 13.71 24.46
N GLY A 321 -47.14 13.25 23.22
CA GLY A 321 -46.29 12.09 22.85
C GLY A 321 -46.94 10.72 23.10
N GLN A 322 -48.18 10.68 23.66
CA GLN A 322 -48.91 9.42 23.81
C GLN A 322 -49.25 8.83 22.43
N VAL A 323 -48.79 7.57 22.20
CA VAL A 323 -49.07 6.84 20.96
C VAL A 323 -50.50 6.39 20.94
N LEU A 324 -51.24 6.73 19.88
CA LEU A 324 -52.67 6.50 19.73
C LEU A 324 -52.98 5.44 18.67
N VAL A 325 -52.18 5.40 17.60
CA VAL A 325 -52.30 4.38 16.56
C VAL A 325 -50.89 3.86 16.23
N ARG A 326 -50.75 2.55 16.16
CA ARG A 326 -49.55 1.89 15.64
C ARG A 326 -49.84 1.31 14.26
N ILE A 327 -49.01 1.64 13.32
CA ILE A 327 -49.10 1.24 11.92
C ILE A 327 -47.97 0.28 11.64
N ASP A 328 -48.20 -0.71 10.80
CA ASP A 328 -47.18 -1.71 10.41
C ASP A 328 -46.03 -1.04 9.65
N GLY A 329 -44.81 -1.34 10.07
CA GLY A 329 -43.56 -0.78 9.53
C GLY A 329 -42.48 -1.81 9.23
N GLU A 330 -42.80 -3.11 9.20
CA GLU A 330 -41.79 -4.17 9.02
C GLU A 330 -41.00 -3.98 7.71
N GLU A 331 -41.67 -3.58 6.62
CA GLU A 331 -41.02 -3.25 5.35
C GLU A 331 -40.10 -2.02 5.47
N SER A 332 -40.52 -1.00 6.23
CA SER A 332 -39.76 0.24 6.42
C SER A 332 -38.49 0.05 7.24
N GLU A 333 -38.45 -0.90 8.17
CA GLU A 333 -37.24 -1.22 8.94
C GLU A 333 -36.18 -1.88 8.04
N SER A 334 -36.62 -2.78 7.16
CA SER A 334 -35.70 -3.42 6.17
C SER A 334 -35.18 -2.39 5.18
N GLU A 335 -36.03 -1.49 4.70
CA GLU A 335 -35.60 -0.41 3.80
C GLU A 335 -34.65 0.58 4.50
N LEU A 336 -34.88 0.87 5.78
CA LEU A 336 -34.00 1.73 6.59
C LEU A 336 -32.57 1.16 6.64
N PHE A 337 -32.44 -0.13 6.92
CA PHE A 337 -31.14 -0.79 6.94
C PHE A 337 -30.44 -0.71 5.59
N THR A 338 -31.15 -1.02 4.50
CA THR A 338 -30.62 -0.93 3.14
C THR A 338 -30.16 0.49 2.80
N LEU A 339 -30.96 1.48 3.14
CA LEU A 339 -30.66 2.87 2.83
C LEU A 339 -29.49 3.42 3.67
N GLN A 340 -29.34 2.96 4.92
CA GLN A 340 -28.16 3.25 5.74
C GLN A 340 -26.88 2.69 5.11
N GLN A 341 -26.92 1.46 4.55
CA GLN A 341 -25.79 0.89 3.82
C GLN A 341 -25.46 1.72 2.57
N ASN A 342 -26.48 2.12 1.79
CA ASN A 342 -26.27 2.95 0.61
C ASN A 342 -25.62 4.30 0.95
N VAL A 343 -26.00 4.93 2.06
CA VAL A 343 -25.36 6.17 2.54
C VAL A 343 -23.89 5.93 2.89
N GLU A 344 -23.59 4.82 3.58
CA GLU A 344 -22.20 4.50 3.95
C GLU A 344 -21.34 4.19 2.72
N ASP A 345 -21.88 3.45 1.76
CA ASP A 345 -21.18 3.13 0.52
C ASP A 345 -20.98 4.37 -0.36
N ALA A 346 -21.97 5.25 -0.45
CA ALA A 346 -21.82 6.54 -1.13
C ALA A 346 -20.77 7.44 -0.46
N ARG A 347 -20.68 7.40 0.88
CA ARG A 347 -19.63 8.13 1.63
C ARG A 347 -18.24 7.61 1.29
N LYS A 348 -18.05 6.29 1.24
CA LYS A 348 -16.79 5.66 0.84
C LYS A 348 -16.44 5.99 -0.62
N ALA A 349 -17.44 5.96 -1.51
CA ALA A 349 -17.25 6.34 -2.90
C ALA A 349 -16.79 7.81 -3.05
N LEU A 350 -17.38 8.72 -2.27
CA LEU A 350 -16.96 10.13 -2.24
C LEU A 350 -15.53 10.29 -1.71
N ASP A 351 -15.17 9.59 -0.61
CA ASP A 351 -13.81 9.62 -0.07
C ASP A 351 -12.79 9.12 -1.11
N THR A 352 -13.12 8.05 -1.82
CA THR A 352 -12.28 7.51 -2.90
C THR A 352 -12.15 8.49 -4.06
N ALA A 353 -13.26 9.11 -4.49
CA ALA A 353 -13.23 10.09 -5.57
C ALA A 353 -12.39 11.33 -5.20
N ARG A 354 -12.48 11.80 -3.95
CA ARG A 354 -11.66 12.90 -3.44
C ARG A 354 -10.17 12.55 -3.40
N LYS A 355 -9.82 11.37 -2.91
CA LYS A 355 -8.42 10.88 -2.93
C LYS A 355 -7.86 10.80 -4.36
N ASN A 356 -8.68 10.39 -5.32
CA ASN A 356 -8.27 10.36 -6.72
C ASN A 356 -8.05 11.78 -7.27
N LEU A 357 -8.89 12.74 -6.90
CA LEU A 357 -8.72 14.15 -7.26
C LEU A 357 -7.47 14.75 -6.60
N ASP A 358 -7.23 14.46 -5.31
CA ASP A 358 -6.04 14.89 -4.58
C ASP A 358 -4.76 14.33 -5.20
N ASN A 359 -4.81 13.09 -5.72
CA ASN A 359 -3.69 12.46 -6.43
C ASN A 359 -3.30 13.22 -7.72
N CYS A 360 -4.23 13.97 -8.32
CA CYS A 360 -3.92 14.86 -9.44
C CYS A 360 -3.05 16.07 -9.03
N ASN A 361 -3.00 16.40 -7.74
CA ASN A 361 -2.17 17.46 -7.15
C ASN A 361 -1.29 16.88 -6.05
N ALA A 362 -0.52 15.84 -6.39
CA ALA A 362 0.21 15.07 -5.41
C ALA A 362 1.34 15.88 -4.75
N VAL A 363 1.54 15.58 -3.49
CA VAL A 363 2.68 16.08 -2.70
C VAL A 363 3.63 14.92 -2.39
N ALA A 364 4.88 15.22 -2.09
CA ALA A 364 5.87 14.24 -1.70
C ALA A 364 5.41 13.48 -0.44
N PRO A 365 5.29 12.14 -0.48
CA PRO A 365 4.88 11.35 0.68
C PRO A 365 5.99 11.15 1.71
N ILE A 366 7.25 11.26 1.27
CA ILE A 366 8.45 11.10 2.11
C ILE A 366 9.47 12.19 1.78
N ASP A 367 10.41 12.40 2.71
CA ASP A 367 11.64 13.16 2.43
C ASP A 367 12.53 12.32 1.51
N GLY A 368 13.17 12.94 0.53
CA GLY A 368 14.05 12.22 -0.38
C GLY A 368 14.41 12.99 -1.64
N THR A 369 14.99 12.29 -2.59
CA THR A 369 15.37 12.80 -3.91
C THR A 369 14.44 12.24 -4.98
N VAL A 370 14.04 13.07 -5.93
CA VAL A 370 13.30 12.65 -7.12
C VAL A 370 14.25 11.85 -8.03
N ILE A 371 14.04 10.54 -8.13
CA ILE A 371 14.90 9.63 -8.92
C ILE A 371 14.25 9.13 -10.22
N GLY A 372 13.01 9.49 -10.46
CA GLY A 372 12.30 9.17 -11.69
C GLY A 372 11.17 10.16 -11.90
N LEU A 373 11.25 10.93 -12.97
CA LEU A 373 10.25 11.91 -13.37
C LEU A 373 9.82 11.61 -14.80
N MET A 374 8.57 11.14 -14.96
CA MET A 374 8.01 10.73 -16.27
C MET A 374 6.96 11.71 -16.81
N LEU A 375 6.85 12.90 -16.20
CA LEU A 375 5.86 13.91 -16.58
C LEU A 375 6.48 15.03 -17.39
N GLN A 376 5.73 15.48 -18.39
CA GLN A 376 6.04 16.69 -19.16
C GLN A 376 4.80 17.60 -19.22
N GLN A 377 5.00 18.91 -19.11
CA GLN A 377 3.92 19.88 -19.22
C GLN A 377 3.16 19.74 -20.53
N GLY A 378 1.84 19.70 -20.48
CA GLY A 378 0.95 19.51 -21.64
C GLY A 378 0.78 18.06 -22.07
N GLN A 379 1.42 17.10 -21.42
CA GLN A 379 1.27 15.67 -21.69
C GLN A 379 -0.07 15.16 -21.16
N GLU A 380 -0.75 14.32 -21.92
CA GLU A 380 -1.88 13.52 -21.47
C GLU A 380 -1.37 12.25 -20.82
N VAL A 381 -1.86 11.94 -19.61
CA VAL A 381 -1.43 10.80 -18.81
C VAL A 381 -2.63 9.92 -18.49
N GLU A 382 -2.47 8.61 -18.63
CA GLU A 382 -3.51 7.64 -18.35
C GLU A 382 -3.52 7.20 -16.88
N ALA A 383 -4.66 6.68 -16.42
CA ALA A 383 -4.77 6.05 -15.11
C ALA A 383 -3.80 4.86 -14.96
N ASN A 384 -3.37 4.60 -13.73
CA ASN A 384 -2.40 3.56 -13.35
C ASN A 384 -0.99 3.76 -13.93
N THR A 385 -0.64 4.98 -14.34
CA THR A 385 0.70 5.33 -14.77
C THR A 385 1.54 5.78 -13.58
N ALA A 386 2.70 5.16 -13.38
CA ALA A 386 3.71 5.63 -12.42
C ALA A 386 4.34 6.91 -12.99
N VAL A 387 4.33 7.99 -12.24
CA VAL A 387 4.71 9.34 -12.75
C VAL A 387 5.93 9.93 -12.07
N ILE A 388 6.10 9.72 -10.79
CA ILE A 388 7.26 10.20 -10.03
C ILE A 388 7.67 9.14 -9.00
N THR A 389 8.97 8.91 -8.87
CA THR A 389 9.54 8.11 -7.79
C THR A 389 10.41 9.00 -6.91
N ILE A 390 10.16 8.98 -5.61
CA ILE A 390 10.95 9.68 -4.60
C ILE A 390 11.62 8.64 -3.74
N ALA A 391 12.92 8.78 -3.52
CA ALA A 391 13.69 7.85 -2.72
C ALA A 391 14.57 8.59 -1.70
N ASP A 392 14.61 8.07 -0.49
CA ASP A 392 15.58 8.47 0.51
C ASP A 392 16.93 7.83 0.16
N THR A 393 17.82 8.63 -0.40
CA THR A 393 19.16 8.21 -0.81
C THR A 393 20.21 8.37 0.29
N SER A 394 19.84 8.83 1.48
CA SER A 394 20.75 8.97 2.63
C SER A 394 21.22 7.61 3.19
N THR A 395 20.40 6.60 3.02
CA THR A 395 20.71 5.21 3.38
C THR A 395 20.43 4.30 2.20
N ILE A 396 21.46 3.63 1.75
CA ILE A 396 21.38 2.65 0.65
C ILE A 396 21.37 1.24 1.22
N VAL A 397 20.58 0.41 0.63
CA VAL A 397 20.52 -1.03 0.89
C VAL A 397 21.10 -1.76 -0.31
N VAL A 398 22.03 -2.68 -0.05
CA VAL A 398 22.55 -3.57 -1.08
C VAL A 398 21.89 -4.94 -0.92
N ASP A 399 21.08 -5.32 -1.91
CA ASP A 399 20.55 -6.67 -2.03
C ASP A 399 21.65 -7.56 -2.63
N ALA A 400 22.30 -8.33 -1.78
CA ALA A 400 23.41 -9.21 -2.13
C ALA A 400 23.01 -10.67 -1.89
N THR A 401 23.88 -11.58 -2.33
CA THR A 401 23.74 -13.01 -2.06
C THR A 401 25.06 -13.59 -1.60
N VAL A 402 25.00 -14.53 -0.68
CA VAL A 402 26.17 -15.30 -0.17
C VAL A 402 25.99 -16.75 -0.59
N ASP A 403 27.07 -17.40 -0.99
CA ASP A 403 27.05 -18.82 -1.33
C ASP A 403 26.90 -19.74 -0.11
N GLU A 404 26.55 -21.01 -0.35
CA GLU A 404 26.30 -22.01 0.70
C GLU A 404 27.53 -22.27 1.59
N ARG A 405 28.74 -22.12 1.05
CA ARG A 405 29.97 -22.39 1.79
C ARG A 405 30.27 -21.29 2.79
N ASN A 406 29.91 -20.06 2.45
CA ASN A 406 30.27 -18.86 3.18
C ASN A 406 29.16 -18.35 4.12
N VAL A 407 27.89 -18.76 3.91
CA VAL A 407 26.75 -18.24 4.69
C VAL A 407 26.87 -18.46 6.19
N SER A 408 27.53 -19.54 6.63
CA SER A 408 27.71 -19.84 8.05
C SER A 408 28.65 -18.86 8.78
N TYR A 409 29.50 -18.18 8.03
CA TYR A 409 30.46 -17.20 8.56
C TYR A 409 29.92 -15.78 8.57
N VAL A 410 28.87 -15.48 7.80
CA VAL A 410 28.28 -14.14 7.70
C VAL A 410 27.20 -13.95 8.75
N LYS A 411 27.33 -12.90 9.55
CA LYS A 411 26.38 -12.59 10.64
C LYS A 411 25.91 -11.13 10.56
N PRO A 412 24.68 -10.85 10.98
CA PRO A 412 24.23 -9.47 11.15
C PRO A 412 25.18 -8.68 12.07
N GLY A 413 25.45 -7.43 11.68
CA GLY A 413 26.37 -6.53 12.37
C GLY A 413 27.82 -6.57 11.88
N MET A 414 28.19 -7.48 10.98
CA MET A 414 29.54 -7.49 10.38
C MET A 414 29.71 -6.31 9.43
N MET A 415 30.92 -5.73 9.46
CA MET A 415 31.33 -4.66 8.53
C MET A 415 31.62 -5.25 7.17
N VAL A 416 31.25 -4.52 6.12
CA VAL A 416 31.39 -4.93 4.72
C VAL A 416 31.95 -3.77 3.92
N ASP A 417 32.99 -4.02 3.17
CA ASP A 417 33.51 -3.09 2.18
C ASP A 417 32.71 -3.25 0.87
N ILE A 418 32.16 -2.15 0.38
CA ILE A 418 31.38 -2.09 -0.87
C ILE A 418 32.20 -1.32 -1.89
N ASP A 419 32.48 -1.93 -3.01
CA ASP A 419 33.13 -1.27 -4.14
C ASP A 419 32.12 -0.96 -5.26
N GLN A 420 32.08 0.31 -5.64
CA GLN A 420 31.37 0.79 -6.82
C GLN A 420 32.36 1.52 -7.73
N TRP A 421 32.81 0.86 -8.79
CA TRP A 421 33.72 1.42 -9.81
C TRP A 421 35.03 2.01 -9.25
N GLY A 422 35.57 1.41 -8.19
CA GLY A 422 36.80 1.84 -7.54
C GLY A 422 36.60 2.85 -6.40
N SER A 423 35.36 3.17 -6.05
CA SER A 423 35.01 3.92 -4.84
C SER A 423 34.55 2.95 -3.77
N THR A 424 35.19 2.98 -2.61
CA THR A 424 34.87 2.07 -1.49
C THR A 424 33.98 2.76 -0.47
N TYR A 425 32.93 2.07 -0.04
CA TYR A 425 32.00 2.49 1.00
C TYR A 425 31.95 1.45 2.09
N MET A 426 31.75 1.88 3.32
CA MET A 426 31.58 0.96 4.44
C MET A 426 30.10 0.70 4.70
N GLY A 427 29.75 -0.59 4.68
CA GLY A 427 28.42 -1.07 5.00
C GLY A 427 28.39 -1.96 6.22
N THR A 428 27.21 -2.34 6.63
CA THR A 428 26.96 -3.29 7.73
C THR A 428 25.93 -4.32 7.27
N VAL A 429 26.18 -5.59 7.54
CA VAL A 429 25.20 -6.66 7.29
C VAL A 429 23.98 -6.42 8.17
N GLU A 430 22.84 -6.09 7.58
CA GLU A 430 21.57 -5.93 8.30
C GLU A 430 20.93 -7.30 8.56
N SER A 431 20.93 -8.18 7.57
CA SER A 431 20.35 -9.51 7.70
C SER A 431 20.91 -10.50 6.67
N VAL A 432 20.87 -11.77 7.03
CA VAL A 432 21.15 -12.90 6.14
C VAL A 432 19.96 -13.86 6.22
N SER A 433 19.41 -14.22 5.07
CA SER A 433 18.32 -15.19 5.01
C SER A 433 18.87 -16.61 5.13
N LEU A 434 18.25 -17.44 5.95
CA LEU A 434 18.55 -18.88 6.02
C LEU A 434 17.79 -19.69 4.96
N ASN A 435 16.90 -19.06 4.19
CA ASN A 435 16.21 -19.66 3.07
C ASN A 435 17.01 -19.42 1.79
N SER A 436 17.61 -20.46 1.26
CA SER A 436 18.35 -20.36 0.00
C SER A 436 17.41 -20.16 -1.19
N LYS A 437 17.88 -19.44 -2.19
CA LYS A 437 17.33 -19.44 -3.54
C LYS A 437 18.25 -20.27 -4.42
N ALA A 438 17.68 -21.30 -5.06
CA ALA A 438 18.44 -22.09 -6.02
C ALA A 438 18.29 -21.44 -7.40
N GLU A 439 19.40 -20.99 -7.95
CA GLU A 439 19.45 -20.44 -9.31
C GLU A 439 20.54 -21.20 -10.07
N ASN A 440 20.20 -21.78 -11.22
CA ASN A 440 21.13 -22.59 -12.03
C ASN A 440 21.85 -23.73 -11.29
N GLY A 441 21.22 -24.33 -10.27
CA GLY A 441 21.78 -25.43 -9.49
C GLY A 441 22.77 -25.02 -8.40
N VAL A 442 22.95 -23.72 -8.15
CA VAL A 442 23.76 -23.18 -7.04
C VAL A 442 22.81 -22.60 -6.00
N ALA A 443 22.96 -23.01 -4.74
CA ALA A 443 22.23 -22.44 -3.62
C ALA A 443 22.90 -21.11 -3.21
N SER A 444 22.13 -20.02 -3.24
CA SER A 444 22.54 -18.71 -2.76
C SER A 444 21.60 -18.22 -1.67
N TYR A 445 22.14 -17.54 -0.68
CA TYR A 445 21.42 -17.01 0.48
C TYR A 445 21.32 -15.49 0.37
N PRO A 446 20.11 -14.92 0.29
CA PRO A 446 19.93 -13.48 0.27
C PRO A 446 20.51 -12.81 1.51
N MET A 447 21.27 -11.76 1.28
CA MET A 447 21.87 -10.91 2.31
C MET A 447 21.54 -9.46 2.02
N VAL A 448 21.22 -8.72 3.08
CA VAL A 448 20.95 -7.29 3.03
C VAL A 448 22.05 -6.55 3.76
N ILE A 449 22.70 -5.63 3.05
CA ILE A 449 23.76 -4.77 3.61
C ILE A 449 23.23 -3.34 3.61
N THR A 450 23.38 -2.62 4.73
CA THR A 450 23.03 -1.21 4.84
C THR A 450 24.27 -0.35 4.78
N VAL A 451 24.24 0.70 3.97
CA VAL A 451 25.33 1.66 3.77
C VAL A 451 24.81 3.06 4.03
N ASP A 452 25.48 3.81 4.89
CA ASP A 452 25.21 5.23 5.08
C ASP A 452 25.81 6.02 3.91
N ASN A 453 24.98 6.80 3.23
CA ASN A 453 25.30 7.52 2.01
C ASN A 453 25.10 9.04 2.18
N TYR A 454 25.68 9.61 3.24
CA TYR A 454 25.48 11.02 3.58
C TYR A 454 26.04 11.99 2.52
N ASP A 455 27.03 11.59 1.76
CA ASP A 455 27.63 12.37 0.68
C ASP A 455 26.89 12.20 -0.66
N GLY A 456 25.93 11.26 -0.72
CA GLY A 456 25.11 10.99 -1.90
C GLY A 456 25.88 10.42 -3.10
N THR A 457 27.09 9.91 -2.89
CA THR A 457 27.95 9.44 -3.99
C THR A 457 27.66 8.01 -4.40
N LEU A 458 27.14 7.17 -3.51
CA LEU A 458 26.71 5.81 -3.84
C LEU A 458 25.36 5.86 -4.61
N MET A 459 25.39 5.42 -5.86
CA MET A 459 24.22 5.47 -6.75
C MET A 459 23.30 4.27 -6.51
N THR A 460 21.99 4.53 -6.55
CA THR A 460 20.97 3.48 -6.52
C THR A 460 20.81 2.80 -7.87
N GLY A 461 20.36 1.53 -7.88
CA GLY A 461 20.15 0.75 -9.10
C GLY A 461 21.46 0.25 -9.75
N SER A 462 22.59 0.38 -9.07
CA SER A 462 23.91 -0.01 -9.59
C SER A 462 24.33 -1.37 -9.06
N TYR A 463 25.14 -2.07 -9.84
CA TYR A 463 25.86 -3.25 -9.37
C TYR A 463 27.07 -2.81 -8.56
N VAL A 464 27.27 -3.46 -7.43
CA VAL A 464 28.42 -3.27 -6.54
C VAL A 464 29.03 -4.62 -6.19
N ASN A 465 30.32 -4.63 -5.91
CA ASN A 465 30.97 -5.77 -5.30
C ASN A 465 31.06 -5.54 -3.79
N TYR A 466 30.97 -6.60 -3.03
CA TYR A 466 31.19 -6.54 -1.60
C TYR A 466 32.29 -7.49 -1.15
N SER A 467 33.01 -7.11 -0.11
CA SER A 467 33.99 -7.94 0.57
C SER A 467 33.83 -7.78 2.08
N LEU A 468 33.82 -8.88 2.80
CA LEU A 468 33.75 -8.89 4.26
C LEU A 468 34.74 -9.90 4.83
N VAL A 469 35.31 -9.58 5.98
CA VAL A 469 36.18 -10.48 6.72
C VAL A 469 35.33 -11.48 7.48
N ALA A 470 35.38 -12.74 7.05
CA ALA A 470 34.62 -13.83 7.66
C ALA A 470 35.34 -14.42 8.89
N SER A 471 36.66 -14.49 8.84
CA SER A 471 37.48 -14.96 9.93
C SER A 471 38.92 -14.39 9.79
N GLU A 472 39.49 -14.05 10.90
CA GLU A 472 40.84 -13.49 10.98
C GLU A 472 41.59 -14.16 12.14
N ASN A 473 42.88 -14.49 11.92
CA ASN A 473 43.81 -14.96 12.96
C ASN A 473 45.15 -14.26 12.77
N ASP A 474 45.48 -13.36 13.68
CA ASP A 474 46.69 -12.51 13.59
C ASP A 474 47.97 -13.18 14.06
N ASN A 475 47.91 -14.36 14.65
CA ASN A 475 49.10 -15.04 15.20
C ASN A 475 48.94 -16.54 15.06
N CYS A 476 49.08 -17.04 13.85
CA CYS A 476 49.01 -18.46 13.51
C CYS A 476 50.19 -18.87 12.64
N LEU A 477 50.50 -20.16 12.62
CA LEU A 477 51.48 -20.71 11.68
C LEU A 477 50.83 -20.75 10.30
N VAL A 478 51.48 -20.17 9.32
CA VAL A 478 51.03 -20.12 7.93
C VAL A 478 52.02 -20.74 6.98
N VAL A 479 51.50 -21.40 5.97
CA VAL A 479 52.28 -21.91 4.83
C VAL A 479 51.54 -21.61 3.54
N PRO A 480 52.19 -21.47 2.39
CA PRO A 480 51.52 -21.40 1.10
C PRO A 480 50.61 -22.60 0.89
N ILE A 481 49.39 -22.37 0.38
CA ILE A 481 48.40 -23.43 0.18
C ILE A 481 48.94 -24.60 -0.69
N GLN A 482 49.91 -24.31 -1.56
CA GLN A 482 50.56 -25.29 -2.41
C GLN A 482 51.40 -26.31 -1.64
N CYS A 483 51.84 -26.00 -0.40
CA CYS A 483 52.61 -26.88 0.46
C CYS A 483 51.79 -28.00 1.08
N VAL A 484 50.47 -27.79 1.23
CA VAL A 484 49.56 -28.80 1.78
C VAL A 484 49.06 -29.71 0.67
N LYS A 485 49.17 -31.02 0.89
CA LYS A 485 48.68 -32.05 -0.02
C LYS A 485 47.69 -32.96 0.71
N THR A 486 46.55 -33.20 0.10
CA THR A 486 45.57 -34.17 0.63
C THR A 486 45.91 -35.55 0.10
N VAL A 487 46.18 -36.49 0.99
CA VAL A 487 46.64 -37.86 0.66
C VAL A 487 45.68 -38.90 1.26
N PRO A 488 45.54 -40.09 0.62
CA PRO A 488 44.86 -41.22 1.23
C PRO A 488 45.68 -41.79 2.39
N LEU A 489 45.05 -42.02 3.53
CA LEU A 489 45.63 -42.62 4.72
C LEU A 489 45.40 -44.14 4.73
N GLU A 490 46.12 -44.87 5.62
CA GLU A 490 46.03 -46.34 5.74
C GLU A 490 44.64 -46.85 6.14
N ASP A 491 43.84 -46.02 6.81
CA ASP A 491 42.48 -46.34 7.25
C ASP A 491 41.41 -46.13 6.15
N GLY A 492 41.85 -45.70 4.96
CA GLY A 492 40.96 -45.40 3.81
C GLY A 492 40.33 -44.01 3.86
N SER A 493 40.65 -43.18 4.86
CA SER A 493 40.31 -41.75 4.90
C SER A 493 41.29 -40.91 4.10
N THR A 494 41.01 -39.62 3.93
CA THR A 494 41.98 -38.65 3.37
C THR A 494 42.42 -37.71 4.49
N GLY A 495 43.71 -37.39 4.51
CA GLY A 495 44.29 -36.45 5.47
C GLY A 495 45.16 -35.43 4.76
N ASP A 496 45.29 -34.26 5.39
CA ASP A 496 46.16 -33.21 4.89
C ASP A 496 47.59 -33.38 5.47
N VAL A 497 48.60 -33.31 4.60
CA VAL A 497 50.00 -33.47 4.97
C VAL A 497 50.82 -32.34 4.35
N VAL A 498 51.94 -32.03 5.02
CA VAL A 498 53.03 -31.25 4.44
C VAL A 498 54.26 -32.13 4.34
N PHE A 499 55.11 -31.91 3.35
CA PHE A 499 56.34 -32.66 3.16
C PHE A 499 57.51 -31.87 3.75
N VAL A 500 58.01 -32.32 4.89
CA VAL A 500 59.09 -31.69 5.66
C VAL A 500 60.43 -32.18 5.18
N LYS A 501 61.39 -31.26 4.97
CA LYS A 501 62.72 -31.52 4.52
C LYS A 501 63.65 -31.89 5.69
N GLY A 502 64.52 -32.91 5.53
CA GLY A 502 65.56 -33.28 6.47
C GLY A 502 65.37 -34.63 7.12
N ASP A 503 65.82 -34.77 8.42
CA ASP A 503 65.62 -35.99 9.16
C ASP A 503 64.15 -36.32 9.39
N ARG A 504 63.79 -37.59 9.44
CA ARG A 504 62.41 -38.04 9.61
C ARG A 504 61.88 -37.57 10.96
N PRO A 505 60.86 -36.74 10.96
CA PRO A 505 60.16 -36.33 12.21
C PRO A 505 59.48 -37.53 12.88
N ASP A 506 59.27 -37.44 14.20
CA ASP A 506 58.60 -38.51 14.98
C ASP A 506 57.15 -38.72 14.58
N ASN A 507 56.49 -37.68 14.08
CA ASN A 507 55.11 -37.68 13.63
C ASN A 507 54.94 -37.90 12.11
N ALA A 508 56.03 -38.25 11.38
CA ALA A 508 55.94 -38.56 9.95
C ALA A 508 55.25 -39.90 9.71
N ILE A 509 54.40 -39.92 8.69
CA ILE A 509 53.64 -41.11 8.27
C ILE A 509 54.24 -41.69 6.97
N ASP A 510 54.06 -42.98 6.77
CA ASP A 510 54.36 -43.64 5.52
C ASP A 510 53.10 -43.63 4.63
N LEU A 511 53.25 -43.17 3.40
CA LEU A 511 52.12 -43.07 2.48
C LEU A 511 51.95 -44.39 1.71
N THR A 512 50.70 -44.84 1.60
CA THR A 512 50.35 -46.05 0.81
C THR A 512 50.57 -45.84 -0.69
N VAL A 513 50.45 -44.57 -1.15
CA VAL A 513 50.68 -44.15 -2.53
C VAL A 513 51.66 -42.97 -2.51
N PRO A 514 52.81 -43.05 -3.18
CA PRO A 514 53.73 -41.91 -3.29
C PRO A 514 53.06 -40.74 -3.98
N VAL A 515 53.31 -39.51 -3.51
CA VAL A 515 52.83 -38.29 -4.17
C VAL A 515 53.83 -37.93 -5.27
N ASP A 516 53.36 -37.89 -6.51
CA ASP A 516 54.20 -37.56 -7.67
C ASP A 516 54.84 -36.18 -7.50
N GLY A 517 56.15 -36.11 -7.79
CA GLY A 517 56.86 -34.85 -7.78
C GLY A 517 57.51 -34.47 -6.44
N VAL A 518 57.33 -35.24 -5.38
CA VAL A 518 58.05 -35.02 -4.12
C VAL A 518 59.44 -35.75 -4.20
N PRO A 519 60.55 -35.04 -4.06
CA PRO A 519 61.86 -35.65 -4.14
C PRO A 519 62.24 -36.43 -2.86
N ASP A 520 63.24 -37.29 -2.96
CA ASP A 520 63.84 -38.00 -1.81
C ASP A 520 64.36 -37.01 -0.75
N GLY A 521 64.18 -37.33 0.53
CA GLY A 521 64.59 -36.46 1.65
C GLY A 521 63.47 -35.56 2.21
N PHE A 522 62.25 -35.77 1.77
CA PHE A 522 61.01 -35.13 2.33
C PHE A 522 60.12 -36.20 2.98
N TRP A 523 59.57 -35.88 4.15
CA TRP A 523 58.77 -36.78 4.95
C TRP A 523 57.34 -36.23 5.07
N ALA A 524 56.34 -37.05 4.83
CA ALA A 524 54.93 -36.65 4.99
C ALA A 524 54.58 -36.53 6.46
N VAL A 525 54.19 -35.33 6.87
CA VAL A 525 53.78 -35.01 8.25
C VAL A 525 52.31 -34.61 8.21
N PRO A 526 51.42 -35.33 8.93
CA PRO A 526 50.02 -34.96 9.03
C PRO A 526 49.88 -33.58 9.71
N VAL A 527 49.03 -32.74 9.14
CA VAL A 527 48.75 -31.41 9.69
C VAL A 527 47.25 -31.21 9.84
N GLU A 528 46.89 -30.48 10.88
CA GLU A 528 45.53 -29.95 11.02
C GLU A 528 45.52 -28.54 10.47
N ILE A 529 44.74 -28.32 9.40
CA ILE A 529 44.61 -27.03 8.78
C ILE A 529 43.52 -26.20 9.44
N GLY A 530 43.60 -24.88 9.35
CA GLY A 530 42.62 -23.93 9.84
C GLY A 530 42.04 -23.08 8.74
N ILE A 531 42.08 -21.77 8.93
CA ILE A 531 41.62 -20.79 7.95
C ILE A 531 42.56 -20.80 6.75
N SER A 532 42.04 -20.54 5.55
CA SER A 532 42.82 -20.35 4.35
C SER A 532 42.40 -19.07 3.63
N ASP A 533 43.39 -18.38 3.06
CA ASP A 533 43.16 -17.30 2.10
C ASP A 533 43.53 -17.75 0.68
N THR A 534 43.72 -16.81 -0.24
CA THR A 534 44.08 -17.11 -1.65
C THR A 534 45.48 -17.72 -1.79
N TYR A 535 46.37 -17.44 -0.87
CA TYR A 535 47.81 -17.80 -0.97
C TYR A 535 48.27 -18.76 0.12
N ASN A 536 47.76 -18.60 1.35
CA ASN A 536 48.22 -19.26 2.54
C ASN A 536 47.12 -20.09 3.22
N VAL A 537 47.56 -21.03 4.03
CA VAL A 537 46.67 -21.81 4.92
C VAL A 537 47.27 -21.83 6.33
N GLU A 538 46.43 -21.68 7.31
CA GLU A 538 46.78 -21.83 8.72
C GLU A 538 47.05 -23.29 9.07
N ILE A 539 48.15 -23.54 9.77
CA ILE A 539 48.45 -24.83 10.36
C ILE A 539 48.22 -24.74 11.87
N LYS A 540 47.24 -25.50 12.38
CA LYS A 540 46.94 -25.58 13.80
C LYS A 540 47.85 -26.50 14.59
N SER A 541 48.25 -27.60 13.94
CA SER A 541 49.14 -28.59 14.54
C SER A 541 49.86 -29.42 13.46
N GLY A 542 50.97 -30.07 13.85
CA GLY A 542 51.72 -30.99 13.01
C GLY A 542 53.16 -30.53 12.71
N VAL A 543 53.42 -29.24 12.56
CA VAL A 543 54.74 -28.66 12.30
C VAL A 543 55.00 -27.44 13.17
N GLU A 544 56.25 -27.06 13.35
CA GLU A 544 56.70 -25.91 14.15
C GLU A 544 57.22 -24.78 13.24
N GLU A 545 57.33 -23.56 13.83
CA GLU A 545 57.95 -22.42 13.15
C GLU A 545 59.38 -22.76 12.66
N GLY A 546 59.69 -22.31 11.47
CA GLY A 546 61.01 -22.54 10.85
C GLY A 546 61.17 -23.90 10.16
N THR A 547 60.12 -24.74 10.15
CA THR A 547 60.13 -26.01 9.41
C THR A 547 60.13 -25.72 7.90
N GLU A 548 61.10 -26.28 7.15
CA GLU A 548 61.18 -26.17 5.70
C GLU A 548 60.24 -27.21 5.05
N VAL A 549 59.27 -26.76 4.25
CA VAL A 549 58.25 -27.60 3.63
C VAL A 549 58.31 -27.51 2.10
N PHE A 550 58.02 -28.63 1.44
CA PHE A 550 58.01 -28.73 0.00
C PHE A 550 56.81 -27.98 -0.62
N THR A 551 57.07 -27.18 -1.65
CA THR A 551 56.02 -26.47 -2.39
C THR A 551 55.79 -27.14 -3.76
N GLN A 552 56.80 -27.17 -4.60
CA GLN A 552 56.71 -27.74 -5.95
C GLN A 552 58.09 -28.02 -6.57
N LEU A 553 58.10 -28.84 -7.61
CA LEU A 553 59.26 -28.98 -8.50
C LEU A 553 59.17 -28.02 -9.67
N GLN A 554 60.11 -27.15 -9.83
CA GLN A 554 60.23 -26.31 -11.01
C GLN A 554 61.14 -26.96 -12.03
N THR A 555 60.59 -27.51 -13.10
CA THR A 555 61.37 -27.91 -14.27
C THR A 555 61.63 -26.66 -15.12
N SER A 556 62.92 -26.29 -15.29
CA SER A 556 63.25 -25.19 -16.19
C SER A 556 63.03 -25.64 -17.63
N ASP A 557 61.85 -25.38 -18.18
CA ASP A 557 61.66 -25.41 -19.64
C ASP A 557 62.46 -24.24 -20.24
N VAL A 558 63.64 -24.54 -20.70
CA VAL A 558 64.46 -23.61 -21.50
C VAL A 558 63.74 -23.47 -22.85
N TRP A 559 62.90 -22.47 -23.02
CA TRP A 559 62.51 -22.05 -24.35
C TRP A 559 63.69 -21.43 -25.08
N MET A 560 64.28 -22.17 -26.05
CA MET A 560 65.13 -21.60 -27.10
C MET A 560 64.29 -21.16 -28.29
#